data_249b0c271abf1ab18d91e8a2f22323a6
#
_entry.id   249b0c271abf1ab18d91e8a2f22323a6
#
_cell.length_a   1.000
_cell.length_b   1.000
_cell.length_c   1.000
_cell.angle_alpha   90.00
_cell.angle_beta   90.00
_cell.angle_gamma   90.00
#
_symmetry.space_group_name_H-M   'P 1'
#
loop_
_entity.id
_entity.type
_entity.pdbx_description
1 polymer ?
#
loop_
_entity_poly.entity_id
_entity_poly.type
_entity_poly.pdbx_seq_one_letter_code
_entity_poly.pdbx_strand_id
1 'polypeptide(L)'
;MTILDQLAGCARERTGQAKLRISLEELKQQELSLPKGNFTFEKAIKKPGLSFICECKKASPSKGIIAQEFPYLQIAKDYEVAGADCISVLTEPKWFLGSDQYLKKIADAVSVPCLRKDFTVDEYMIYEAKVLGASAVLLICSILSEEQIKEYISICDELGLSALVETHDECEVRMALNAGARMIGVNNRNLKDFSVDTGNSRRFRKLIPPDVLFVSESGVSSAEDVRKLCEIGADAVLIGETLMRAENKAAKLAELRGVL
;
A
#
# COMPACT_ATOMS: atom_id res chain seq x y z
N MET A 1 5.22 -10.15 -22.20
CA MET A 1 5.69 -9.40 -21.02
C MET A 1 4.54 -8.49 -20.59
N THR A 2 3.99 -8.73 -19.44
CA THR A 2 2.89 -7.93 -18.88
C THR A 2 3.39 -6.58 -18.38
N ILE A 3 2.48 -5.64 -18.09
CA ILE A 3 2.89 -4.37 -17.43
C ILE A 3 3.53 -4.65 -16.06
N LEU A 4 3.05 -5.65 -15.36
CA LEU A 4 3.58 -6.04 -14.05
C LEU A 4 5.03 -6.55 -14.14
N ASP A 5 5.35 -7.35 -15.18
CA ASP A 5 6.73 -7.79 -15.45
C ASP A 5 7.66 -6.60 -15.72
N GLN A 6 7.17 -5.58 -16.43
CA GLN A 6 7.94 -4.36 -16.71
C GLN A 6 8.18 -3.56 -15.43
N LEU A 7 7.15 -3.40 -14.59
CA LEU A 7 7.23 -2.70 -13.31
C LEU A 7 8.22 -3.39 -12.36
N ALA A 8 8.11 -4.72 -12.24
CA ALA A 8 9.05 -5.53 -11.44
C ALA A 8 10.49 -5.46 -11.99
N GLY A 9 10.65 -5.48 -13.34
CA GLY A 9 11.95 -5.32 -13.99
C GLY A 9 12.60 -3.97 -13.67
N CYS A 10 11.86 -2.88 -13.79
CA CYS A 10 12.34 -1.55 -13.44
C CYS A 10 12.64 -1.40 -11.95
N ALA A 11 11.87 -2.06 -11.08
CA ALA A 11 12.17 -2.07 -9.64
C ALA A 11 13.50 -2.79 -9.37
N ARG A 12 13.78 -3.93 -10.02
CA ARG A 12 15.08 -4.63 -9.91
C ARG A 12 16.26 -3.77 -10.39
N GLU A 13 16.13 -3.12 -11.55
CA GLU A 13 17.16 -2.21 -12.06
C GLU A 13 17.43 -1.06 -11.09
N ARG A 14 16.38 -0.40 -10.61
CA ARG A 14 16.47 0.70 -9.65
C ARG A 14 17.13 0.26 -8.35
N THR A 15 16.74 -0.89 -7.82
CA THR A 15 17.34 -1.47 -6.61
C THR A 15 18.82 -1.82 -6.83
N GLY A 16 19.17 -2.39 -7.99
CA GLY A 16 20.57 -2.62 -8.36
C GLY A 16 21.40 -1.33 -8.37
N GLN A 17 20.86 -0.24 -8.92
CA GLN A 17 21.53 1.08 -8.89
C GLN A 17 21.60 1.68 -7.48
N ALA A 18 20.59 1.46 -6.65
CA ALA A 18 20.60 1.93 -5.26
C ALA A 18 21.69 1.20 -4.44
N LYS A 19 21.84 -0.11 -4.61
CA LYS A 19 22.89 -0.93 -3.96
C LYS A 19 24.33 -0.49 -4.33
N LEU A 20 24.54 0.12 -5.50
CA LEU A 20 25.83 0.69 -5.88
C LEU A 20 26.17 2.00 -5.15
N ARG A 21 25.16 2.68 -4.62
CA ARG A 21 25.32 3.96 -3.89
C ARG A 21 25.41 3.75 -2.39
N ILE A 22 24.57 2.87 -1.87
CA ILE A 22 24.52 2.47 -0.47
C ILE A 22 24.37 0.95 -0.47
N SER A 23 25.34 0.24 0.07
CA SER A 23 25.28 -1.23 0.15
C SER A 23 24.17 -1.68 1.11
N LEU A 24 23.73 -2.94 1.01
CA LEU A 24 22.75 -3.50 1.92
C LEU A 24 23.25 -3.44 3.37
N GLU A 25 24.53 -3.70 3.60
CA GLU A 25 25.17 -3.64 4.92
C GLU A 25 25.13 -2.23 5.50
N GLU A 26 25.45 -1.23 4.71
CA GLU A 26 25.37 0.18 5.13
C GLU A 26 23.91 0.58 5.43
N LEU A 27 22.95 0.11 4.63
CA LEU A 27 21.54 0.36 4.85
C LEU A 27 21.03 -0.30 6.13
N LYS A 28 21.46 -1.55 6.42
CA LYS A 28 21.20 -2.24 7.69
C LYS A 28 21.81 -1.50 8.88
N GLN A 29 23.01 -0.92 8.74
CA GLN A 29 23.61 -0.08 9.79
C GLN A 29 22.82 1.22 10.03
N GLN A 30 22.31 1.85 8.99
CA GLN A 30 21.43 3.02 9.14
C GLN A 30 20.15 2.64 9.88
N GLU A 31 19.55 1.49 9.55
CA GLU A 31 18.34 0.99 10.20
C GLU A 31 18.57 0.74 11.70
N LEU A 32 19.69 0.14 12.09
CA LEU A 32 20.03 -0.10 13.50
C LEU A 32 20.09 1.17 14.37
N SER A 33 20.28 2.33 13.77
CA SER A 33 20.21 3.63 14.46
C SER A 33 18.79 4.11 14.73
N LEU A 34 17.79 3.47 14.12
CA LEU A 34 16.37 3.81 14.25
C LEU A 34 15.69 2.93 15.31
N PRO A 35 14.65 3.45 15.97
CA PRO A 35 13.87 2.61 16.87
C PRO A 35 13.17 1.48 16.08
N LYS A 36 13.17 0.27 16.64
CA LYS A 36 12.34 -0.81 16.09
C LYS A 36 10.89 -0.32 15.97
N GLY A 37 10.23 -0.59 14.85
CA GLY A 37 8.81 -0.31 14.67
C GLY A 37 7.94 -1.15 15.62
N ASN A 38 6.67 -0.84 15.68
CA ASN A 38 5.73 -1.57 16.52
C ASN A 38 4.42 -1.85 15.78
N PHE A 39 4.49 -2.07 14.46
CA PHE A 39 3.34 -2.39 13.59
C PHE A 39 2.24 -1.33 13.64
N THR A 40 2.63 -0.05 13.61
CA THR A 40 1.69 1.08 13.72
C THR A 40 0.63 1.05 12.62
N PHE A 41 0.97 0.57 11.43
CA PHE A 41 0.05 0.47 10.31
C PHE A 41 -1.06 -0.57 10.56
N GLU A 42 -0.71 -1.79 10.99
CA GLU A 42 -1.69 -2.81 11.39
C GLU A 42 -2.55 -2.32 12.57
N LYS A 43 -1.95 -1.67 13.56
CA LYS A 43 -2.68 -1.13 14.72
C LYS A 43 -3.67 -0.04 14.33
N ALA A 44 -3.34 0.80 13.36
CA ALA A 44 -4.23 1.84 12.86
C ALA A 44 -5.45 1.27 12.13
N ILE A 45 -5.28 0.10 11.48
CA ILE A 45 -6.35 -0.61 10.78
C ILE A 45 -7.18 -1.49 11.74
N LYS A 46 -6.52 -2.12 12.71
CA LYS A 46 -7.16 -3.04 13.68
C LYS A 46 -7.97 -2.28 14.74
N LYS A 47 -9.02 -1.61 14.31
CA LYS A 47 -9.97 -0.89 15.15
C LYS A 47 -11.40 -1.16 14.69
N PRO A 48 -12.42 -0.91 15.50
CA PRO A 48 -13.81 -1.02 15.06
C PRO A 48 -14.12 -0.10 13.88
N GLY A 49 -14.87 -0.64 12.92
CA GLY A 49 -15.27 0.07 11.70
C GLY A 49 -14.24 -0.03 10.58
N LEU A 50 -14.57 0.55 9.43
CA LEU A 50 -13.72 0.53 8.24
C LEU A 50 -12.67 1.65 8.31
N SER A 51 -11.40 1.28 8.17
CA SER A 51 -10.27 2.22 8.11
C SER A 51 -10.02 2.70 6.69
N PHE A 52 -9.52 3.93 6.54
CA PHE A 52 -9.25 4.56 5.24
C PHE A 52 -7.74 4.75 5.05
N ILE A 53 -7.18 4.06 4.07
CA ILE A 53 -5.81 4.25 3.58
C ILE A 53 -5.90 5.20 2.40
N CYS A 54 -5.53 6.46 2.61
CA CYS A 54 -5.61 7.50 1.58
C CYS A 54 -4.32 7.55 0.77
N GLU A 55 -4.43 7.40 -0.57
CA GLU A 55 -3.26 7.27 -1.42
C GLU A 55 -2.85 8.58 -2.10
N CYS A 56 -1.61 8.98 -1.93
CA CYS A 56 -0.95 10.06 -2.66
C CYS A 56 -0.40 9.51 -3.98
N LYS A 57 -1.10 9.78 -5.09
CA LYS A 57 -0.81 9.23 -6.42
C LYS A 57 -0.89 10.28 -7.52
N LYS A 58 0.24 10.57 -8.16
CA LYS A 58 0.33 11.55 -9.26
C LYS A 58 -0.16 10.98 -10.58
N ALA A 59 0.19 9.75 -10.89
CA ALA A 59 -0.13 9.08 -12.15
C ALA A 59 -0.35 7.58 -11.96
N SER A 60 -0.85 6.88 -12.97
CA SER A 60 -0.91 5.43 -13.03
C SER A 60 -0.87 4.92 -14.46
N PRO A 61 -0.45 3.65 -14.72
CA PRO A 61 -0.43 3.07 -16.06
C PRO A 61 -1.79 3.09 -16.75
N SER A 62 -2.88 2.93 -16.00
CA SER A 62 -4.25 2.84 -16.53
C SER A 62 -4.92 4.19 -16.82
N LYS A 63 -4.45 5.28 -16.21
CA LYS A 63 -5.11 6.60 -16.25
C LYS A 63 -4.18 7.74 -16.70
N GLY A 64 -2.89 7.46 -16.89
CA GLY A 64 -1.90 8.51 -17.12
C GLY A 64 -1.78 9.45 -15.92
N ILE A 65 -1.61 10.73 -16.17
CA ILE A 65 -1.52 11.77 -15.13
C ILE A 65 -2.91 11.98 -14.50
N ILE A 66 -3.00 11.77 -13.20
CA ILE A 66 -4.21 11.96 -12.38
C ILE A 66 -4.25 13.38 -11.81
N ALA A 67 -3.10 13.88 -11.36
CA ALA A 67 -2.92 15.23 -10.82
C ALA A 67 -1.78 15.95 -11.55
N GLN A 68 -2.08 17.01 -12.30
CA GLN A 68 -1.08 17.83 -12.98
C GLN A 68 -0.16 18.49 -11.96
N GLU A 69 -0.76 19.21 -11.02
CA GLU A 69 -0.07 19.72 -9.83
C GLU A 69 -0.17 18.66 -8.73
N PHE A 70 0.97 18.37 -8.10
CA PHE A 70 1.05 17.36 -7.07
C PHE A 70 1.77 17.89 -5.83
N PRO A 71 1.12 18.78 -5.06
CA PRO A 71 1.64 19.27 -3.78
C PRO A 71 1.49 18.16 -2.70
N TYR A 72 2.26 17.09 -2.84
CA TYR A 72 2.14 15.85 -2.10
C TYR A 72 2.12 16.03 -0.57
N LEU A 73 2.90 16.97 -0.03
CA LEU A 73 2.91 17.27 1.40
C LEU A 73 1.58 17.86 1.87
N GLN A 74 1.02 18.79 1.07
CA GLN A 74 -0.27 19.38 1.42
C GLN A 74 -1.37 18.33 1.32
N ILE A 75 -1.36 17.51 0.25
CA ILE A 75 -2.30 16.41 0.07
C ILE A 75 -2.28 15.45 1.27
N ALA A 76 -1.08 15.05 1.72
CA ALA A 76 -0.94 14.15 2.86
C ALA A 76 -1.47 14.77 4.17
N LYS A 77 -1.17 16.04 4.42
CA LYS A 77 -1.71 16.78 5.56
C LYS A 77 -3.22 16.95 5.50
N ASP A 78 -3.77 17.21 4.32
CA ASP A 78 -5.22 17.32 4.12
C ASP A 78 -5.90 15.97 4.40
N TYR A 79 -5.29 14.84 4.00
CA TYR A 79 -5.76 13.50 4.34
C TYR A 79 -5.74 13.24 5.84
N GLU A 80 -4.64 13.59 6.53
CA GLU A 80 -4.54 13.42 7.98
C GLU A 80 -5.62 14.24 8.70
N VAL A 81 -5.76 15.53 8.36
CA VAL A 81 -6.79 16.43 8.95
C VAL A 81 -8.21 15.93 8.66
N ALA A 82 -8.43 15.34 7.48
CA ALA A 82 -9.69 14.73 7.12
C ALA A 82 -9.97 13.38 7.82
N GLY A 83 -9.02 12.88 8.59
CA GLY A 83 -9.16 11.67 9.39
C GLY A 83 -8.76 10.40 8.65
N ALA A 84 -7.83 10.45 7.70
CA ALA A 84 -7.20 9.24 7.15
C ALA A 84 -6.57 8.44 8.29
N ASP A 85 -6.73 7.11 8.24
CA ASP A 85 -6.16 6.20 9.24
C ASP A 85 -4.71 5.87 8.90
N CYS A 86 -4.41 5.79 7.61
CA CYS A 86 -3.09 5.57 7.05
C CYS A 86 -2.94 6.35 5.73
N ILE A 87 -1.71 6.57 5.31
CA ILE A 87 -1.39 7.17 4.01
C ILE A 87 -0.58 6.17 3.18
N SER A 88 -0.99 5.95 1.93
CA SER A 88 -0.22 5.19 0.93
C SER A 88 0.53 6.17 0.04
N VAL A 89 1.84 5.97 -0.14
CA VAL A 89 2.68 6.86 -0.95
C VAL A 89 3.32 6.08 -2.09
N LEU A 90 2.98 6.45 -3.33
CA LEU A 90 3.62 5.88 -4.52
C LEU A 90 5.07 6.34 -4.61
N THR A 91 6.00 5.37 -4.68
CA THR A 91 7.43 5.66 -4.86
C THR A 91 7.96 5.22 -6.23
N GLU A 92 7.20 4.45 -7.02
CA GLU A 92 7.58 4.03 -8.36
C GLU A 92 7.66 5.25 -9.31
N PRO A 93 8.84 5.54 -9.92
CA PRO A 93 9.08 6.83 -10.60
C PRO A 93 8.63 6.89 -12.05
N LYS A 94 8.51 5.76 -12.76
CA LYS A 94 8.32 5.76 -14.22
C LYS A 94 6.86 5.87 -14.64
N TRP A 95 5.99 5.05 -14.09
CA TRP A 95 4.57 5.00 -14.45
C TRP A 95 3.67 5.71 -13.46
N PHE A 96 4.06 5.71 -12.18
CA PHE A 96 3.29 6.39 -11.14
C PHE A 96 3.82 7.79 -10.85
N LEU A 97 4.97 8.18 -11.43
CA LEU A 97 5.64 9.46 -11.19
C LEU A 97 5.85 9.72 -9.68
N GLY A 98 6.11 8.62 -8.96
CA GLY A 98 6.39 8.61 -7.52
C GLY A 98 7.85 8.96 -7.19
N SER A 99 8.18 8.98 -5.90
CA SER A 99 9.54 9.23 -5.43
C SER A 99 9.70 8.79 -3.99
N ASP A 100 10.86 8.22 -3.65
CA ASP A 100 11.26 7.94 -2.26
C ASP A 100 11.27 9.22 -1.41
N GLN A 101 11.61 10.37 -2.03
CA GLN A 101 11.56 11.68 -1.37
C GLN A 101 10.13 12.09 -0.97
N TYR A 102 9.10 11.65 -1.72
CA TYR A 102 7.72 11.91 -1.32
C TYR A 102 7.40 11.15 -0.04
N LEU A 103 7.75 9.86 0.01
CA LEU A 103 7.55 9.03 1.21
C LEU A 103 8.27 9.63 2.41
N LYS A 104 9.58 9.92 2.29
CA LYS A 104 10.39 10.49 3.37
C LYS A 104 9.78 11.76 3.93
N LYS A 105 9.46 12.72 3.07
CA LYS A 105 8.92 14.02 3.51
C LYS A 105 7.50 13.92 4.05
N ILE A 106 6.67 13.01 3.53
CA ILE A 106 5.33 12.77 4.06
C ILE A 106 5.45 12.13 5.44
N ALA A 107 6.23 11.06 5.59
CA ALA A 107 6.41 10.37 6.86
C ALA A 107 6.96 11.28 7.97
N ASP A 108 7.82 12.25 7.61
CA ASP A 108 8.32 13.25 8.56
C ASP A 108 7.27 14.32 8.92
N ALA A 109 6.23 14.50 8.12
CA ALA A 109 5.29 15.62 8.23
C ALA A 109 3.90 15.26 8.79
N VAL A 110 3.57 13.97 8.85
CA VAL A 110 2.29 13.46 9.36
C VAL A 110 2.49 12.49 10.51
N SER A 111 1.48 12.32 11.35
CA SER A 111 1.51 11.39 12.49
C SER A 111 0.90 10.03 12.15
N VAL A 112 0.08 9.96 11.08
CA VAL A 112 -0.53 8.71 10.62
C VAL A 112 0.49 7.81 9.91
N PRO A 113 0.42 6.48 10.09
CA PRO A 113 1.39 5.57 9.51
C PRO A 113 1.35 5.54 7.98
N CYS A 114 2.54 5.46 7.36
CA CYS A 114 2.71 5.51 5.91
C CYS A 114 3.07 4.14 5.33
N LEU A 115 2.43 3.77 4.23
CA LEU A 115 2.75 2.62 3.39
C LEU A 115 3.66 3.07 2.24
N ARG A 116 4.81 2.41 2.06
CA ARG A 116 5.55 2.48 0.79
C ARG A 116 4.82 1.67 -0.26
N LYS A 117 4.17 2.31 -1.19
CA LYS A 117 3.46 1.66 -2.32
C LYS A 117 4.40 1.59 -3.52
N ASP A 118 5.04 0.44 -3.67
CA ASP A 118 6.04 0.15 -4.71
C ASP A 118 6.03 -1.35 -5.04
N PHE A 119 6.78 -1.76 -6.05
CA PHE A 119 6.97 -3.15 -6.45
C PHE A 119 8.19 -3.72 -5.70
N THR A 120 7.97 -4.21 -4.48
CA THR A 120 9.04 -4.77 -3.64
C THR A 120 9.50 -6.10 -4.24
N VAL A 121 10.76 -6.15 -4.72
CA VAL A 121 11.35 -7.31 -5.41
C VAL A 121 12.66 -7.78 -4.76
N ASP A 122 13.10 -7.11 -3.70
CA ASP A 122 14.38 -7.36 -3.04
C ASP A 122 14.30 -6.89 -1.58
N GLU A 123 14.96 -7.60 -0.66
CA GLU A 123 15.02 -7.24 0.77
C GLU A 123 15.54 -5.81 1.01
N TYR A 124 16.44 -5.34 0.14
CA TYR A 124 16.96 -3.98 0.18
C TYR A 124 15.85 -2.93 0.27
N MET A 125 14.77 -3.11 -0.50
CA MET A 125 13.65 -2.17 -0.54
C MET A 125 12.89 -2.12 0.78
N ILE A 126 12.91 -3.19 1.58
CA ILE A 126 12.26 -3.24 2.90
C ILE A 126 13.08 -2.43 3.93
N TYR A 127 14.40 -2.61 3.96
CA TYR A 127 15.29 -1.80 4.79
C TYR A 127 15.27 -0.33 4.39
N GLU A 128 15.28 -0.06 3.08
CA GLU A 128 15.16 1.29 2.54
C GLU A 128 13.83 1.95 2.95
N ALA A 129 12.71 1.22 2.89
CA ALA A 129 11.41 1.71 3.35
C ALA A 129 11.44 2.11 4.83
N LYS A 130 12.11 1.31 5.68
CA LYS A 130 12.30 1.62 7.10
C LYS A 130 13.08 2.92 7.30
N VAL A 131 14.20 3.09 6.59
CA VAL A 131 15.04 4.30 6.66
C VAL A 131 14.30 5.52 6.14
N LEU A 132 13.42 5.35 5.15
CA LEU A 132 12.56 6.43 4.64
C LEU A 132 11.38 6.77 5.57
N GLY A 133 11.18 6.03 6.67
CA GLY A 133 10.13 6.30 7.64
C GLY A 133 8.79 5.62 7.34
N ALA A 134 8.76 4.64 6.43
CA ALA A 134 7.56 3.83 6.23
C ALA A 134 7.21 3.04 7.48
N SER A 135 5.91 2.80 7.68
CA SER A 135 5.37 1.91 8.70
C SER A 135 4.90 0.58 8.10
N ALA A 136 4.76 0.53 6.78
CA ALA A 136 4.40 -0.67 6.03
C ALA A 136 5.03 -0.69 4.63
N VAL A 137 5.17 -1.89 4.07
CA VAL A 137 5.57 -2.14 2.68
C VAL A 137 4.52 -2.98 1.97
N LEU A 138 4.50 -2.88 0.64
CA LEU A 138 3.66 -3.70 -0.23
C LEU A 138 4.44 -4.91 -0.72
N LEU A 139 3.86 -6.10 -0.57
CA LEU A 139 4.32 -7.36 -1.15
C LEU A 139 3.26 -7.86 -2.12
N ILE A 140 3.62 -8.13 -3.39
CA ILE A 140 2.65 -8.50 -4.44
C ILE A 140 2.84 -9.95 -4.81
N CYS A 141 1.83 -10.79 -4.60
CA CYS A 141 1.88 -12.22 -4.89
C CYS A 141 2.21 -12.53 -6.36
N SER A 142 1.73 -11.72 -7.28
CA SER A 142 1.94 -11.94 -8.72
C SER A 142 3.41 -11.77 -9.18
N ILE A 143 4.30 -11.21 -8.35
CA ILE A 143 5.72 -10.97 -8.71
C ILE A 143 6.71 -11.62 -7.75
N LEU A 144 6.23 -12.24 -6.67
CA LEU A 144 7.03 -12.89 -5.63
C LEU A 144 6.63 -14.37 -5.52
N SER A 145 7.55 -15.24 -5.14
CA SER A 145 7.21 -16.61 -4.73
C SER A 145 6.69 -16.65 -3.29
N GLU A 146 6.06 -17.74 -2.88
CA GLU A 146 5.59 -17.94 -1.51
C GLU A 146 6.75 -17.84 -0.50
N GLU A 147 7.90 -18.41 -0.85
CA GLU A 147 9.12 -18.35 -0.04
C GLU A 147 9.62 -16.91 0.12
N GLN A 148 9.64 -16.12 -0.96
CA GLN A 148 10.02 -14.71 -0.91
C GLN A 148 9.05 -13.88 -0.05
N ILE A 149 7.74 -14.12 -0.17
CA ILE A 149 6.74 -13.43 0.67
C ILE A 149 6.98 -13.75 2.14
N LYS A 150 7.20 -15.03 2.47
CA LYS A 150 7.48 -15.48 3.84
C LYS A 150 8.77 -14.85 4.39
N GLU A 151 9.84 -14.83 3.60
CA GLU A 151 11.11 -14.20 3.96
C GLU A 151 10.92 -12.69 4.20
N TYR A 152 10.24 -12.00 3.31
CA TYR A 152 10.02 -10.55 3.41
C TYR A 152 9.10 -10.17 4.57
N ILE A 153 8.10 -11.00 4.90
CA ILE A 153 7.31 -10.85 6.13
C ILE A 153 8.21 -10.97 7.36
N SER A 154 9.14 -11.97 7.39
CA SER A 154 10.08 -12.13 8.50
C SER A 154 10.97 -10.90 8.69
N ILE A 155 11.50 -10.33 7.60
CA ILE A 155 12.29 -9.09 7.65
C ILE A 155 11.43 -7.92 8.17
N CYS A 156 10.19 -7.79 7.67
CA CYS A 156 9.27 -6.78 8.19
C CYS A 156 9.04 -6.93 9.71
N ASP A 157 8.89 -8.15 10.20
CA ASP A 157 8.69 -8.44 11.63
C ASP A 157 9.90 -8.08 12.47
N GLU A 158 11.10 -8.35 11.99
CA GLU A 158 12.36 -7.95 12.64
C GLU A 158 12.43 -6.42 12.78
N LEU A 159 12.03 -5.68 11.74
CA LEU A 159 12.04 -4.22 11.70
C LEU A 159 10.83 -3.58 12.39
N GLY A 160 9.80 -4.36 12.73
CA GLY A 160 8.51 -3.88 13.26
C GLY A 160 7.69 -3.10 12.24
N LEU A 161 7.87 -3.41 10.94
CA LEU A 161 7.05 -2.93 9.83
C LEU A 161 5.87 -3.87 9.60
N SER A 162 4.78 -3.34 9.07
CA SER A 162 3.67 -4.14 8.56
C SER A 162 3.91 -4.52 7.10
N ALA A 163 3.45 -5.70 6.70
CA ALA A 163 3.43 -6.14 5.30
C ALA A 163 1.99 -6.19 4.79
N LEU A 164 1.64 -5.36 3.80
CA LEU A 164 0.41 -5.48 3.04
C LEU A 164 0.67 -6.43 1.87
N VAL A 165 0.09 -7.63 1.93
CA VAL A 165 0.27 -8.66 0.89
C VAL A 165 -0.87 -8.55 -0.11
N GLU A 166 -0.59 -8.02 -1.30
CA GLU A 166 -1.57 -7.78 -2.37
C GLU A 166 -1.82 -9.06 -3.16
N THR A 167 -3.11 -9.36 -3.38
CA THR A 167 -3.60 -10.55 -4.07
C THR A 167 -4.65 -10.20 -5.13
N HIS A 168 -4.72 -11.00 -6.21
CA HIS A 168 -5.62 -10.77 -7.35
C HIS A 168 -6.56 -11.95 -7.63
N ASP A 169 -6.27 -13.13 -7.08
CA ASP A 169 -7.09 -14.33 -7.24
C ASP A 169 -7.03 -15.24 -6.00
N GLU A 170 -7.79 -16.34 -6.03
CA GLU A 170 -7.88 -17.29 -4.89
C GLU A 170 -6.54 -18.01 -4.63
N CYS A 171 -5.75 -18.28 -5.65
CA CYS A 171 -4.46 -18.95 -5.49
C CYS A 171 -3.49 -18.03 -4.75
N GLU A 172 -3.47 -16.75 -5.11
CA GLU A 172 -2.66 -15.74 -4.45
C GLU A 172 -3.10 -15.48 -3.00
N VAL A 173 -4.43 -15.51 -2.71
CA VAL A 173 -4.92 -15.43 -1.32
C VAL A 173 -4.41 -16.61 -0.49
N ARG A 174 -4.46 -17.84 -1.04
CA ARG A 174 -3.93 -19.03 -0.34
C ARG A 174 -2.43 -18.94 -0.13
N MET A 175 -1.69 -18.49 -1.14
CA MET A 175 -0.23 -18.26 -1.06
C MET A 175 0.11 -17.25 0.03
N ALA A 176 -0.61 -16.12 0.09
CA ALA A 176 -0.42 -15.12 1.15
C ALA A 176 -0.66 -15.69 2.55
N LEU A 177 -1.73 -16.49 2.72
CA LEU A 177 -2.04 -17.14 3.99
C LEU A 177 -0.97 -18.16 4.39
N ASN A 178 -0.50 -19.01 3.45
CA ASN A 178 0.56 -19.98 3.68
C ASN A 178 1.88 -19.29 4.08
N ALA A 179 2.18 -18.15 3.47
CA ALA A 179 3.34 -17.34 3.80
C ALA A 179 3.25 -16.63 5.18
N GLY A 180 2.09 -16.68 5.82
CA GLY A 180 1.87 -16.08 7.15
C GLY A 180 1.46 -14.62 7.14
N ALA A 181 0.83 -14.14 6.06
CA ALA A 181 0.33 -12.77 5.97
C ALA A 181 -0.70 -12.48 7.06
N ARG A 182 -0.48 -11.39 7.83
CA ARG A 182 -1.44 -10.87 8.81
C ARG A 182 -2.37 -9.79 8.24
N MET A 183 -2.03 -9.28 7.07
CA MET A 183 -2.81 -8.27 6.36
C MET A 183 -2.78 -8.57 4.86
N ILE A 184 -3.95 -8.84 4.29
CA ILE A 184 -4.13 -9.19 2.88
C ILE A 184 -4.90 -8.09 2.18
N GLY A 185 -4.33 -7.57 1.10
CA GLY A 185 -4.97 -6.66 0.17
C GLY A 185 -5.57 -7.42 -1.00
N VAL A 186 -6.86 -7.24 -1.24
CA VAL A 186 -7.50 -7.73 -2.47
C VAL A 186 -7.62 -6.59 -3.46
N ASN A 187 -6.82 -6.67 -4.52
CA ASN A 187 -6.87 -5.67 -5.58
C ASN A 187 -7.97 -6.01 -6.60
N ASN A 188 -9.01 -5.18 -6.60
CA ASN A 188 -10.15 -5.33 -7.52
C ASN A 188 -9.80 -4.96 -8.97
N ARG A 189 -8.61 -4.39 -9.22
CA ARG A 189 -8.13 -4.07 -10.55
C ARG A 189 -7.33 -5.22 -11.14
N ASN A 190 -7.78 -5.72 -12.29
CA ASN A 190 -7.01 -6.65 -13.09
C ASN A 190 -5.83 -5.91 -13.74
N LEU A 191 -4.60 -6.36 -13.46
CA LEU A 191 -3.39 -5.71 -13.98
C LEU A 191 -3.09 -6.06 -15.45
N LYS A 192 -3.87 -6.96 -16.09
CA LYS A 192 -3.70 -7.31 -17.50
C LYS A 192 -4.46 -6.37 -18.44
N ASP A 193 -5.67 -5.97 -18.05
CA ASP A 193 -6.57 -5.16 -18.87
C ASP A 193 -7.10 -3.90 -18.16
N PHE A 194 -6.70 -3.70 -16.90
CA PHE A 194 -7.09 -2.60 -16.01
C PHE A 194 -8.59 -2.54 -15.69
N SER A 195 -9.37 -3.56 -16.01
CA SER A 195 -10.76 -3.67 -15.57
C SER A 195 -10.85 -3.71 -14.05
N VAL A 196 -11.95 -3.22 -13.49
CA VAL A 196 -12.18 -3.20 -12.04
C VAL A 196 -13.45 -3.98 -11.74
N ASP A 197 -13.32 -5.02 -10.91
CA ASP A 197 -14.43 -5.82 -10.40
C ASP A 197 -14.44 -5.80 -8.87
N THR A 198 -15.24 -4.93 -8.28
CA THR A 198 -15.39 -4.83 -6.83
C THR A 198 -16.01 -6.09 -6.19
N GLY A 199 -16.57 -7.00 -7.00
CA GLY A 199 -17.03 -8.31 -6.57
C GLY A 199 -15.90 -9.23 -6.09
N ASN A 200 -14.64 -8.99 -6.50
CA ASN A 200 -13.48 -9.74 -6.04
C ASN A 200 -13.34 -9.67 -4.51
N SER A 201 -13.46 -8.48 -3.93
CA SER A 201 -13.40 -8.29 -2.48
C SER A 201 -14.41 -9.17 -1.75
N ARG A 202 -15.66 -9.26 -2.23
CA ARG A 202 -16.70 -10.13 -1.66
C ARG A 202 -16.38 -11.62 -1.83
N ARG A 203 -15.84 -12.01 -3.00
CA ARG A 203 -15.49 -13.42 -3.26
C ARG A 203 -14.36 -13.88 -2.37
N PHE A 204 -13.29 -13.11 -2.28
CA PHE A 204 -12.06 -13.51 -1.60
C PHE A 204 -12.12 -13.32 -0.09
N ARG A 205 -12.97 -12.40 0.42
CA ARG A 205 -13.17 -12.23 1.87
C ARG A 205 -13.50 -13.54 2.57
N LYS A 206 -14.24 -14.43 1.90
CA LYS A 206 -14.63 -15.74 2.45
C LYS A 206 -13.46 -16.69 2.67
N LEU A 207 -12.32 -16.46 2.01
CA LEU A 207 -11.10 -17.26 2.11
C LEU A 207 -10.17 -16.73 3.20
N ILE A 208 -10.34 -15.48 3.61
CA ILE A 208 -9.46 -14.79 4.56
C ILE A 208 -10.02 -15.00 5.98
N PRO A 209 -9.23 -15.61 6.90
CA PRO A 209 -9.66 -15.81 8.29
C PRO A 209 -9.95 -14.48 9.00
N PRO A 210 -10.80 -14.47 10.04
CA PRO A 210 -11.21 -13.25 10.73
C PRO A 210 -10.09 -12.57 11.54
N ASP A 211 -9.02 -13.28 11.85
CA ASP A 211 -7.82 -12.79 12.53
C ASP A 211 -6.79 -12.17 11.58
N VAL A 212 -6.98 -12.30 10.26
CA VAL A 212 -6.18 -11.66 9.22
C VAL A 212 -6.91 -10.41 8.73
N LEU A 213 -6.22 -9.26 8.78
CA LEU A 213 -6.75 -7.99 8.32
C LEU A 213 -7.01 -8.00 6.81
N PHE A 214 -8.21 -7.59 6.42
CA PHE A 214 -8.65 -7.56 5.04
C PHE A 214 -8.74 -6.12 4.52
N VAL A 215 -7.93 -5.80 3.50
CA VAL A 215 -7.91 -4.50 2.82
C VAL A 215 -8.50 -4.64 1.42
N SER A 216 -9.50 -3.86 1.09
CA SER A 216 -10.01 -3.75 -0.29
C SER A 216 -9.27 -2.65 -1.03
N GLU A 217 -8.70 -2.97 -2.19
CA GLU A 217 -7.97 -2.02 -3.02
C GLU A 217 -8.66 -1.82 -4.37
N SER A 218 -8.64 -0.59 -4.86
CA SER A 218 -9.24 -0.18 -6.14
C SER A 218 -10.77 -0.26 -6.20
N GLY A 219 -11.38 0.66 -6.96
CA GLY A 219 -12.79 0.61 -7.35
C GLY A 219 -13.76 1.34 -6.44
N VAL A 220 -13.32 1.89 -5.31
CA VAL A 220 -14.21 2.68 -4.43
C VAL A 220 -14.31 4.12 -4.92
N SER A 221 -15.54 4.55 -5.18
CA SER A 221 -15.87 5.89 -5.71
C SER A 221 -17.01 6.59 -4.98
N SER A 222 -17.81 5.85 -4.21
CA SER A 222 -19.03 6.32 -3.56
C SER A 222 -19.17 5.78 -2.13
N ALA A 223 -20.02 6.42 -1.34
CA ALA A 223 -20.43 5.94 -0.02
C ALA A 223 -21.12 4.57 -0.09
N GLU A 224 -21.83 4.27 -1.18
CA GLU A 224 -22.44 2.96 -1.42
C GLU A 224 -21.38 1.85 -1.55
N ASP A 225 -20.25 2.13 -2.22
CA ASP A 225 -19.14 1.15 -2.30
C ASP A 225 -18.55 0.89 -0.91
N VAL A 226 -18.38 1.94 -0.10
CA VAL A 226 -17.91 1.84 1.28
C VAL A 226 -18.86 0.98 2.12
N ARG A 227 -20.18 1.22 2.02
CA ARG A 227 -21.18 0.43 2.74
C ARG A 227 -21.09 -1.07 2.40
N LYS A 228 -20.94 -1.41 1.11
CA LYS A 228 -20.77 -2.81 0.68
C LYS A 228 -19.51 -3.46 1.26
N LEU A 229 -18.44 -2.70 1.43
CA LEU A 229 -17.21 -3.20 2.06
C LEU A 229 -17.40 -3.44 3.57
N CYS A 230 -18.14 -2.56 4.25
CA CYS A 230 -18.52 -2.77 5.66
C CYS A 230 -19.37 -4.04 5.83
N GLU A 231 -20.36 -4.27 4.94
CA GLU A 231 -21.22 -5.44 4.96
C GLU A 231 -20.47 -6.76 4.82
N ILE A 232 -19.37 -6.78 4.10
CA ILE A 232 -18.52 -7.97 3.95
C ILE A 232 -17.43 -8.08 5.01
N GLY A 233 -17.36 -7.15 5.95
CA GLY A 233 -16.38 -7.14 7.03
C GLY A 233 -14.96 -6.84 6.54
N ALA A 234 -14.79 -5.82 5.70
CA ALA A 234 -13.48 -5.28 5.40
C ALA A 234 -12.96 -4.46 6.58
N ASP A 235 -11.66 -4.59 6.89
CA ASP A 235 -11.00 -3.83 7.95
C ASP A 235 -10.53 -2.46 7.43
N ALA A 236 -10.12 -2.41 6.16
CA ALA A 236 -9.70 -1.16 5.53
C ALA A 236 -10.03 -1.11 4.03
N VAL A 237 -10.03 0.11 3.52
CA VAL A 237 -10.09 0.40 2.09
C VAL A 237 -8.93 1.30 1.67
N LEU A 238 -8.27 0.99 0.55
CA LEU A 238 -7.25 1.82 -0.05
C LEU A 238 -7.84 2.60 -1.22
N ILE A 239 -7.85 3.93 -1.11
CA ILE A 239 -8.48 4.84 -2.07
C ILE A 239 -7.47 5.87 -2.60
N GLY A 240 -7.21 5.84 -3.91
CA GLY A 240 -6.32 6.79 -4.58
C GLY A 240 -7.06 7.71 -5.55
N GLU A 241 -7.44 7.20 -6.71
CA GLU A 241 -7.96 8.01 -7.82
C GLU A 241 -9.14 8.91 -7.41
N THR A 242 -10.12 8.36 -6.69
CA THR A 242 -11.31 9.09 -6.23
C THR A 242 -10.95 10.31 -5.37
N LEU A 243 -10.04 10.13 -4.41
CA LEU A 243 -9.60 11.23 -3.53
C LEU A 243 -8.69 12.22 -4.27
N MET A 244 -7.79 11.73 -5.13
CA MET A 244 -6.88 12.59 -5.89
C MET A 244 -7.62 13.51 -6.88
N ARG A 245 -8.71 13.03 -7.49
CA ARG A 245 -9.54 13.83 -8.42
C ARG A 245 -10.52 14.78 -7.72
N ALA A 246 -10.79 14.58 -6.44
CA ALA A 246 -11.67 15.46 -5.68
C ALA A 246 -11.05 16.86 -5.51
N GLU A 247 -11.81 17.92 -5.78
CA GLU A 247 -11.41 19.31 -5.53
C GLU A 247 -11.17 19.52 -4.02
N ASN A 248 -12.12 19.05 -3.21
CA ASN A 248 -12.02 19.06 -1.75
C ASN A 248 -11.90 17.62 -1.23
N LYS A 249 -10.67 17.21 -0.90
CA LYS A 249 -10.33 15.85 -0.43
C LYS A 249 -10.97 15.53 0.93
N ALA A 250 -11.03 16.54 1.81
CA ALA A 250 -11.63 16.37 3.14
C ALA A 250 -13.15 16.15 3.03
N ALA A 251 -13.83 16.94 2.19
CA ALA A 251 -15.26 16.75 1.96
C ALA A 251 -15.57 15.40 1.31
N LYS A 252 -14.73 14.96 0.35
CA LYS A 252 -14.90 13.64 -0.27
C LYS A 252 -14.66 12.49 0.70
N LEU A 253 -13.66 12.60 1.55
CA LEU A 253 -13.42 11.58 2.58
C LEU A 253 -14.56 11.55 3.61
N ALA A 254 -15.09 12.70 4.01
CA ALA A 254 -16.25 12.79 4.89
C ALA A 254 -17.52 12.19 4.25
N GLU A 255 -17.76 12.45 2.96
CA GLU A 255 -18.84 11.80 2.19
C GLU A 255 -18.72 10.28 2.21
N LEU A 256 -17.51 9.76 1.95
CA LEU A 256 -17.26 8.31 1.95
C LEU A 256 -17.43 7.70 3.35
N ARG A 257 -17.05 8.42 4.41
CA ARG A 257 -17.22 8.00 5.81
C ARG A 257 -18.66 8.13 6.32
N GLY A 258 -19.46 8.98 5.74
CA GLY A 258 -20.81 9.34 6.22
C GLY A 258 -21.83 8.21 6.24
N VAL A 259 -21.41 6.99 5.88
CA VAL A 259 -22.23 5.74 5.92
C VAL A 259 -21.80 4.80 7.04
N LEU A 260 -20.85 5.18 7.86
CA LEU A 260 -20.27 4.39 8.95
C LEU A 260 -20.96 4.67 10.29
#